data_0fa0cc93e33dc21397011f9e7d8c2800
#
_entry.id   0fa0cc93e33dc21397011f9e7d8c2800
#
_cell.length_a   1.000
_cell.length_b   1.000
_cell.length_c   1.000
_cell.angle_alpha   90.00
_cell.angle_beta   90.00
_cell.angle_gamma   90.00
#
_symmetry.space_group_name_H-M   'P 1'
#
loop_
_entity.id
_entity.type
_entity.pdbx_description
1 polymer ?
#
loop_
_entity_poly.entity_id
_entity_poly.type
_entity_poly.pdbx_seq_one_letter_code
_entity_poly.pdbx_strand_id
1 'polypeptide(L)'
;MNEKLLHTPEGVRDIYDAECKKKKKVISQIHHVLELYSYQDIDTPSFEYFDIFNMDKGSAASNEMYKFFDRNNNTLVLRPDITPSIARSVAKYYPEEQLPIRLCYAGNTFLNTHQHQGKLSEFTQIGGELINDDSSAADAEIIACVIHCLLAAGLKEFQIEIGEVEFFKGMIEEAGLDDETEQRIKEYIHSKNFFGLTEFVNTLEIPEERKTALKSFESLFGGLDMLDHAEKLVTNAASLEAIARMRKVYTALTSYGYEKYVSFDLSMINRFNYYTGIVFRGYTSVSYTHLRAHETTL
;
A
#
# COMPACT_ATOMS: atom_id res chain seq x y z
N MET A 1 -2.63 -38.81 24.78
CA MET A 1 -3.21 -37.72 23.98
C MET A 1 -2.22 -37.42 22.86
N ASN A 2 -2.67 -37.29 21.63
CA ASN A 2 -1.73 -37.04 20.51
C ASN A 2 -1.19 -35.61 20.66
N GLU A 3 0.10 -35.43 20.91
CA GLU A 3 0.74 -34.10 21.13
C GLU A 3 0.45 -33.11 19.99
N LYS A 4 0.29 -33.61 18.76
CA LYS A 4 -0.12 -32.77 17.61
C LYS A 4 -1.42 -32.00 17.83
N LEU A 5 -2.34 -32.51 18.65
CA LEU A 5 -3.62 -31.85 18.92
C LEU A 5 -3.51 -30.67 19.89
N LEU A 6 -2.38 -30.49 20.53
CA LEU A 6 -2.11 -29.36 21.43
C LEU A 6 -1.42 -28.19 20.74
N HIS A 7 -1.01 -28.36 19.47
CA HIS A 7 -0.33 -27.33 18.70
C HIS A 7 -1.21 -26.76 17.60
N THR A 8 -1.09 -25.46 17.38
CA THR A 8 -1.71 -24.81 16.21
C THR A 8 -0.96 -25.23 14.93
N PRO A 9 -1.60 -25.15 13.75
CA PRO A 9 -0.88 -25.27 12.48
C PRO A 9 0.23 -24.23 12.38
N GLU A 10 1.22 -24.53 11.55
CA GLU A 10 2.34 -23.60 11.30
C GLU A 10 1.84 -22.30 10.66
N GLY A 11 2.42 -21.16 11.09
CA GLY A 11 2.02 -19.82 10.62
C GLY A 11 0.81 -19.22 11.33
N VAL A 12 0.17 -19.96 12.26
CA VAL A 12 -0.92 -19.42 13.10
C VAL A 12 -0.62 -19.66 14.57
N ARG A 13 -1.18 -18.83 15.45
CA ARG A 13 -0.96 -18.95 16.88
C ARG A 13 -2.15 -18.47 17.70
N ASP A 14 -2.27 -18.99 18.89
CA ASP A 14 -3.20 -18.46 19.89
C ASP A 14 -2.68 -17.12 20.44
N ILE A 15 -3.59 -16.17 20.62
CA ILE A 15 -3.33 -14.89 21.29
C ILE A 15 -4.23 -14.85 22.54
N TYR A 16 -3.66 -14.82 23.73
CA TYR A 16 -4.41 -14.93 24.97
C TYR A 16 -3.95 -13.95 26.05
N ASP A 17 -4.69 -13.86 27.16
CA ASP A 17 -4.44 -13.02 28.32
C ASP A 17 -4.08 -11.55 28.00
N ALA A 18 -2.94 -11.11 28.48
CA ALA A 18 -2.47 -9.73 28.39
C ALA A 18 -2.25 -9.29 26.92
N GLU A 19 -1.74 -10.19 26.07
CA GLU A 19 -1.53 -9.91 24.65
C GLU A 19 -2.87 -9.72 23.94
N CYS A 20 -3.86 -10.57 24.21
CA CYS A 20 -5.20 -10.46 23.65
C CYS A 20 -5.88 -9.14 24.08
N LYS A 21 -5.75 -8.78 25.36
CA LYS A 21 -6.27 -7.50 25.87
C LYS A 21 -5.62 -6.31 25.20
N LYS A 22 -4.29 -6.34 25.01
CA LYS A 22 -3.53 -5.29 24.33
C LYS A 22 -3.97 -5.16 22.88
N LYS A 23 -4.07 -6.28 22.15
CA LYS A 23 -4.55 -6.31 20.76
C LYS A 23 -5.94 -5.66 20.64
N LYS A 24 -6.90 -6.08 21.46
CA LYS A 24 -8.27 -5.52 21.45
C LYS A 24 -8.28 -4.03 21.77
N LYS A 25 -7.45 -3.58 22.70
CA LYS A 25 -7.32 -2.15 23.03
C LYS A 25 -6.81 -1.34 21.83
N VAL A 26 -5.76 -1.80 21.16
CA VAL A 26 -5.21 -1.12 19.98
C VAL A 26 -6.26 -1.06 18.85
N ILE A 27 -6.96 -2.17 18.58
CA ILE A 27 -8.05 -2.20 17.60
C ILE A 27 -9.11 -1.16 17.92
N SER A 28 -9.57 -1.10 19.19
CA SER A 28 -10.58 -0.13 19.61
C SER A 28 -10.10 1.33 19.50
N GLN A 29 -8.83 1.60 19.78
CA GLN A 29 -8.26 2.95 19.65
C GLN A 29 -8.19 3.40 18.18
N ILE A 30 -7.77 2.51 17.28
CA ILE A 30 -7.73 2.78 15.84
C ILE A 30 -9.16 2.97 15.29
N HIS A 31 -10.08 2.07 15.64
CA HIS A 31 -11.47 2.17 15.23
C HIS A 31 -12.10 3.50 15.64
N HIS A 32 -11.88 3.93 16.89
CA HIS A 32 -12.36 5.23 17.34
C HIS A 32 -11.83 6.41 16.50
N VAL A 33 -10.57 6.36 16.06
CA VAL A 33 -10.03 7.39 15.15
C VAL A 33 -10.78 7.36 13.82
N LEU A 34 -11.00 6.18 13.23
CA LEU A 34 -11.74 6.04 11.97
C LEU A 34 -13.16 6.62 12.08
N GLU A 35 -13.86 6.39 13.20
CA GLU A 35 -15.16 7.02 13.49
C GLU A 35 -15.08 8.54 13.51
N LEU A 36 -14.00 9.14 14.06
CA LEU A 36 -13.81 10.60 14.07
C LEU A 36 -13.65 11.18 12.65
N TYR A 37 -13.16 10.39 11.70
CA TYR A 37 -13.10 10.74 10.28
C TYR A 37 -14.37 10.33 9.52
N SER A 38 -15.44 9.94 10.24
CA SER A 38 -16.75 9.57 9.68
C SER A 38 -16.75 8.29 8.84
N TYR A 39 -15.79 7.38 9.06
CA TYR A 39 -15.82 6.06 8.45
C TYR A 39 -16.91 5.20 9.12
N GLN A 40 -17.66 4.48 8.29
CA GLN A 40 -18.71 3.56 8.71
C GLN A 40 -18.21 2.12 8.67
N ASP A 41 -18.66 1.31 9.63
CA ASP A 41 -18.26 -0.09 9.69
C ASP A 41 -18.76 -0.90 8.50
N ILE A 42 -17.87 -1.73 7.96
CA ILE A 42 -18.22 -2.82 7.04
C ILE A 42 -17.57 -4.12 7.51
N ASP A 43 -18.34 -5.20 7.51
CA ASP A 43 -17.85 -6.55 7.73
C ASP A 43 -18.08 -7.41 6.48
N THR A 44 -17.01 -7.91 5.89
CA THR A 44 -17.03 -8.75 4.70
C THR A 44 -16.71 -10.20 5.06
N PRO A 45 -17.22 -11.22 4.29
CA PRO A 45 -16.95 -12.62 4.58
C PRO A 45 -15.44 -12.95 4.64
N SER A 46 -15.07 -13.89 5.51
CA SER A 46 -13.69 -14.39 5.60
C SER A 46 -13.26 -15.22 4.39
N PHE A 47 -14.20 -15.64 3.56
CA PHE A 47 -13.92 -16.34 2.29
C PHE A 47 -14.80 -15.78 1.18
N GLU A 48 -14.27 -15.80 -0.03
CA GLU A 48 -14.88 -15.26 -1.24
C GLU A 48 -14.65 -16.20 -2.43
N TYR A 49 -15.30 -15.94 -3.55
CA TYR A 49 -14.95 -16.57 -4.81
C TYR A 49 -13.52 -16.21 -5.23
N PHE A 50 -12.77 -17.19 -5.72
CA PHE A 50 -11.39 -17.02 -6.16
C PHE A 50 -11.23 -15.86 -7.17
N ASP A 51 -12.22 -15.69 -8.07
CA ASP A 51 -12.17 -14.68 -9.12
C ASP A 51 -12.12 -13.24 -8.59
N ILE A 52 -12.60 -13.00 -7.36
CA ILE A 52 -12.50 -11.67 -6.70
C ILE A 52 -11.04 -11.25 -6.51
N PHE A 53 -10.14 -12.21 -6.29
CA PHE A 53 -8.72 -11.96 -6.02
C PHE A 53 -7.79 -12.34 -7.18
N ASN A 54 -8.29 -13.06 -8.19
CA ASN A 54 -7.50 -13.57 -9.32
C ASN A 54 -7.60 -12.68 -10.57
N MET A 55 -8.10 -11.47 -10.46
CA MET A 55 -8.00 -10.50 -11.56
C MET A 55 -6.54 -10.16 -11.78
N ASP A 56 -6.14 -9.79 -13.00
CA ASP A 56 -4.75 -9.48 -13.41
C ASP A 56 -4.02 -8.45 -12.52
N LYS A 57 -4.74 -7.90 -11.57
CA LYS A 57 -4.31 -6.88 -10.61
C LYS A 57 -4.52 -7.32 -9.15
N GLY A 58 -4.52 -8.62 -8.87
CA GLY A 58 -4.81 -9.15 -7.53
C GLY A 58 -3.80 -8.74 -6.47
N SER A 59 -4.26 -8.65 -5.21
CA SER A 59 -3.46 -8.29 -4.03
C SER A 59 -2.50 -9.38 -3.57
N ALA A 60 -2.65 -10.62 -4.05
CA ALA A 60 -1.78 -11.75 -3.75
C ALA A 60 -1.64 -12.68 -4.96
N ALA A 61 -0.47 -13.32 -5.09
CA ALA A 61 -0.25 -14.31 -6.12
C ALA A 61 -1.16 -15.54 -5.89
N SER A 62 -1.63 -16.14 -6.96
CA SER A 62 -2.57 -17.28 -6.91
C SER A 62 -2.06 -18.45 -6.07
N ASN A 63 -0.74 -18.68 -6.01
CA ASN A 63 -0.10 -19.72 -5.19
C ASN A 63 0.05 -19.34 -3.71
N GLU A 64 -0.19 -18.09 -3.35
CA GLU A 64 -0.16 -17.59 -1.97
C GLU A 64 -1.55 -17.55 -1.33
N MET A 65 -2.58 -18.08 -1.98
CA MET A 65 -3.94 -18.11 -1.47
C MET A 65 -4.31 -19.50 -0.93
N TYR A 66 -5.00 -19.55 0.21
CA TYR A 66 -5.66 -20.77 0.71
C TYR A 66 -6.94 -21.03 -0.09
N LYS A 67 -6.97 -22.07 -0.91
CA LYS A 67 -8.08 -22.44 -1.79
C LYS A 67 -8.81 -23.67 -1.31
N PHE A 68 -10.13 -23.68 -1.48
CA PHE A 68 -10.99 -24.82 -1.19
C PHE A 68 -12.22 -24.78 -2.10
N PHE A 69 -13.07 -25.81 -2.04
CA PHE A 69 -14.23 -25.94 -2.90
C PHE A 69 -15.51 -25.95 -2.07
N ASP A 70 -16.56 -25.31 -2.60
CA ASP A 70 -17.90 -25.47 -2.07
C ASP A 70 -18.57 -26.75 -2.62
N ARG A 71 -19.84 -27.00 -2.20
CA ARG A 71 -20.62 -28.18 -2.65
C ARG A 71 -20.93 -28.16 -4.15
N ASN A 72 -20.84 -27.04 -4.80
CA ASN A 72 -21.12 -26.84 -6.22
C ASN A 72 -19.83 -26.81 -7.06
N ASN A 73 -18.69 -27.18 -6.47
CA ASN A 73 -17.35 -27.12 -7.08
C ASN A 73 -16.88 -25.70 -7.47
N ASN A 74 -17.44 -24.66 -6.88
CA ASN A 74 -16.86 -23.32 -7.03
C ASN A 74 -15.57 -23.22 -6.22
N THR A 75 -14.55 -22.62 -6.80
CA THR A 75 -13.30 -22.33 -6.08
C THR A 75 -13.50 -21.14 -5.16
N LEU A 76 -13.30 -21.36 -3.89
CA LEU A 76 -13.31 -20.35 -2.84
C LEU A 76 -11.90 -20.14 -2.29
N VAL A 77 -11.65 -18.96 -1.72
CA VAL A 77 -10.39 -18.63 -1.04
C VAL A 77 -10.66 -17.99 0.32
N LEU A 78 -9.80 -18.24 1.29
CA LEU A 78 -9.70 -17.36 2.46
C LEU A 78 -9.12 -16.03 1.98
N ARG A 79 -9.76 -14.91 2.35
CA ARG A 79 -9.38 -13.58 1.88
C ARG A 79 -7.92 -13.24 2.21
N PRO A 80 -7.06 -13.00 1.21
CA PRO A 80 -5.68 -12.55 1.44
C PRO A 80 -5.60 -11.07 1.81
N ASP A 81 -6.65 -10.31 1.46
CA ASP A 81 -6.82 -8.88 1.68
C ASP A 81 -8.32 -8.57 1.82
N ILE A 82 -8.69 -7.44 2.42
CA ILE A 82 -10.09 -7.06 2.65
C ILE A 82 -10.59 -6.09 1.58
N THR A 83 -9.73 -5.24 1.03
CA THR A 83 -10.07 -4.21 0.03
C THR A 83 -10.85 -4.75 -1.18
N PRO A 84 -10.49 -5.88 -1.84
CA PRO A 84 -11.27 -6.40 -2.96
C PRO A 84 -12.69 -6.82 -2.58
N SER A 85 -12.88 -7.34 -1.36
CA SER A 85 -14.22 -7.67 -0.85
C SER A 85 -15.06 -6.43 -0.60
N ILE A 86 -14.46 -5.33 -0.16
CA ILE A 86 -15.14 -4.04 0.00
C ILE A 86 -15.51 -3.47 -1.36
N ALA A 87 -14.57 -3.48 -2.34
CA ALA A 87 -14.85 -3.04 -3.71
C ALA A 87 -16.05 -3.76 -4.31
N ARG A 88 -16.10 -5.11 -4.19
CA ARG A 88 -17.27 -5.91 -4.60
C ARG A 88 -18.55 -5.48 -3.87
N SER A 89 -18.46 -5.20 -2.58
CA SER A 89 -19.61 -4.80 -1.77
C SER A 89 -20.13 -3.42 -2.19
N VAL A 90 -19.24 -2.48 -2.45
CA VAL A 90 -19.60 -1.13 -2.93
C VAL A 90 -20.23 -1.23 -4.31
N ALA A 91 -19.66 -1.95 -5.24
CA ALA A 91 -20.23 -2.16 -6.57
C ALA A 91 -21.65 -2.78 -6.51
N LYS A 92 -21.95 -3.59 -5.48
CA LYS A 92 -23.25 -4.22 -5.31
C LYS A 92 -24.27 -3.33 -4.61
N TYR A 93 -23.88 -2.62 -3.56
CA TYR A 93 -24.82 -1.95 -2.65
C TYR A 93 -24.87 -0.43 -2.85
N TYR A 94 -23.87 0.16 -3.54
CA TYR A 94 -23.76 1.59 -3.83
C TYR A 94 -23.52 1.87 -5.33
N PRO A 95 -24.23 1.21 -6.27
CA PRO A 95 -23.89 1.25 -7.70
C PRO A 95 -24.09 2.64 -8.33
N GLU A 96 -24.90 3.51 -7.72
CA GLU A 96 -25.22 4.85 -8.23
C GLU A 96 -24.71 5.97 -7.30
N GLU A 97 -23.95 5.61 -6.23
CA GLU A 97 -23.45 6.61 -5.29
C GLU A 97 -22.32 7.42 -5.94
N GLN A 98 -22.46 8.74 -5.90
CA GLN A 98 -21.48 9.69 -6.43
C GLN A 98 -20.74 10.47 -5.34
N LEU A 99 -21.26 10.44 -4.10
CA LEU A 99 -20.61 11.08 -2.97
C LEU A 99 -19.50 10.19 -2.41
N PRO A 100 -18.50 10.78 -1.76
CA PRO A 100 -17.45 9.99 -1.11
C PRO A 100 -18.00 9.00 -0.10
N ILE A 101 -17.65 7.72 -0.26
CA ILE A 101 -18.01 6.63 0.65
C ILE A 101 -16.82 6.37 1.56
N ARG A 102 -17.04 6.37 2.88
CA ARG A 102 -16.01 6.06 3.88
C ARG A 102 -16.40 4.81 4.63
N LEU A 103 -15.64 3.73 4.43
CA LEU A 103 -15.84 2.44 5.08
C LEU A 103 -14.61 2.04 5.86
N CYS A 104 -14.77 1.47 7.05
CA CYS A 104 -13.67 0.94 7.85
C CYS A 104 -13.95 -0.50 8.29
N TYR A 105 -12.88 -1.22 8.57
CA TYR A 105 -12.94 -2.62 8.93
C TYR A 105 -11.84 -3.03 9.89
N ALA A 106 -12.09 -4.11 10.62
CA ALA A 106 -11.07 -4.86 11.37
C ALA A 106 -11.35 -6.36 11.20
N GLY A 107 -10.45 -7.08 10.55
CA GLY A 107 -10.67 -8.50 10.26
C GLY A 107 -9.37 -9.27 10.03
N ASN A 108 -9.47 -10.60 10.02
CA ASN A 108 -8.33 -11.44 9.73
C ASN A 108 -8.19 -11.68 8.23
N THR A 109 -6.95 -11.69 7.77
CA THR A 109 -6.52 -12.03 6.41
C THR A 109 -5.58 -13.23 6.46
N PHE A 110 -5.46 -13.96 5.34
CA PHE A 110 -4.84 -15.27 5.30
C PHE A 110 -3.91 -15.39 4.09
N LEU A 111 -2.63 -15.67 4.32
CA LEU A 111 -1.65 -15.86 3.26
C LEU A 111 -0.95 -17.22 3.41
N ASN A 112 -0.99 -18.01 2.35
CA ASN A 112 -0.28 -19.29 2.25
C ASN A 112 1.13 -19.05 1.71
N THR A 113 1.97 -18.39 2.52
CA THR A 113 3.35 -18.09 2.14
C THR A 113 4.28 -19.23 2.52
N HIS A 114 5.34 -19.44 1.73
CA HIS A 114 6.41 -20.35 2.10
C HIS A 114 7.06 -19.89 3.41
N GLN A 115 7.20 -20.83 4.35
CA GLN A 115 7.52 -20.62 5.75
C GLN A 115 9.00 -20.30 6.00
N HIS A 116 9.50 -19.21 5.41
CA HIS A 116 10.81 -18.70 5.77
C HIS A 116 10.65 -17.42 6.59
N GLN A 117 11.21 -17.40 7.80
CA GLN A 117 11.37 -16.21 8.64
C GLN A 117 10.20 -15.82 9.55
N GLY A 118 9.42 -16.75 10.11
CA GLY A 118 8.43 -16.43 11.15
C GLY A 118 7.26 -15.57 10.68
N LYS A 119 6.95 -15.57 9.39
CA LYS A 119 5.77 -14.88 8.85
C LYS A 119 4.51 -15.61 9.28
N LEU A 120 3.52 -14.87 9.78
CA LEU A 120 2.22 -15.42 10.10
C LEU A 120 1.40 -15.65 8.82
N SER A 121 0.69 -16.77 8.79
CA SER A 121 -0.30 -17.10 7.73
C SER A 121 -1.67 -16.48 8.00
N GLU A 122 -1.95 -16.09 9.24
CA GLU A 122 -3.14 -15.36 9.66
C GLU A 122 -2.72 -14.12 10.44
N PHE A 123 -3.24 -12.95 10.05
CA PHE A 123 -2.99 -11.69 10.76
C PHE A 123 -4.23 -10.80 10.72
N THR A 124 -4.35 -9.89 11.68
CA THR A 124 -5.45 -8.94 11.73
C THR A 124 -5.06 -7.69 10.96
N GLN A 125 -5.89 -7.33 10.00
CA GLN A 125 -5.83 -6.09 9.24
C GLN A 125 -6.91 -5.14 9.75
N ILE A 126 -6.56 -3.87 9.91
CA ILE A 126 -7.48 -2.77 10.19
C ILE A 126 -7.25 -1.74 9.10
N GLY A 127 -8.31 -1.23 8.50
CA GLY A 127 -8.18 -0.26 7.43
C GLY A 127 -9.43 0.59 7.24
N GLY A 128 -9.28 1.59 6.39
CA GLY A 128 -10.36 2.44 5.91
C GLY A 128 -10.23 2.62 4.41
N GLU A 129 -11.37 2.61 3.73
CA GLU A 129 -11.49 2.82 2.29
C GLU A 129 -12.28 4.12 2.05
N LEU A 130 -11.69 5.05 1.32
CA LEU A 130 -12.35 6.26 0.82
C LEU A 130 -12.56 6.09 -0.68
N ILE A 131 -13.80 6.06 -1.10
CA ILE A 131 -14.20 5.72 -2.47
C ILE A 131 -14.96 6.91 -3.07
N ASN A 132 -14.87 7.10 -4.38
CA ASN A 132 -15.46 8.20 -5.15
C ASN A 132 -14.87 9.60 -4.83
N ASP A 133 -13.60 9.66 -4.42
CA ASP A 133 -12.87 10.93 -4.28
C ASP A 133 -11.40 10.72 -4.68
N ASP A 134 -11.00 11.29 -5.80
CA ASP A 134 -9.63 11.21 -6.34
C ASP A 134 -8.80 12.47 -6.08
N SER A 135 -9.28 13.35 -5.21
CA SER A 135 -8.63 14.62 -4.91
C SER A 135 -7.39 14.45 -4.03
N SER A 136 -6.45 15.37 -4.16
CA SER A 136 -5.29 15.44 -3.25
C SER A 136 -5.69 15.74 -1.79
N ALA A 137 -6.91 16.24 -1.57
CA ALA A 137 -7.48 16.40 -0.23
C ALA A 137 -7.87 15.05 0.38
N ALA A 138 -8.43 14.14 -0.42
CA ALA A 138 -8.73 12.78 -0.01
C ALA A 138 -7.45 11.98 0.31
N ASP A 139 -6.40 12.10 -0.52
CA ASP A 139 -5.09 11.52 -0.24
C ASP A 139 -4.55 12.00 1.12
N ALA A 140 -4.62 13.31 1.36
CA ALA A 140 -4.15 13.89 2.61
C ALA A 140 -5.00 13.46 3.81
N GLU A 141 -6.33 13.34 3.66
CA GLU A 141 -7.24 12.83 4.70
C GLU A 141 -6.85 11.43 5.14
N ILE A 142 -6.62 10.51 4.17
CA ILE A 142 -6.23 9.13 4.47
C ILE A 142 -4.89 9.09 5.20
N ILE A 143 -3.88 9.82 4.71
CA ILE A 143 -2.56 9.87 5.35
C ILE A 143 -2.67 10.47 6.76
N ALA A 144 -3.43 11.55 6.94
CA ALA A 144 -3.68 12.16 8.24
C ALA A 144 -4.38 11.17 9.19
N CYS A 145 -5.38 10.44 8.69
CA CYS A 145 -6.08 9.40 9.46
C CYS A 145 -5.12 8.29 9.91
N VAL A 146 -4.24 7.81 9.02
CA VAL A 146 -3.22 6.80 9.37
C VAL A 146 -2.25 7.34 10.43
N ILE A 147 -1.76 8.56 10.30
CA ILE A 147 -0.89 9.19 11.31
C ILE A 147 -1.62 9.27 12.65
N HIS A 148 -2.87 9.69 12.66
CA HIS A 148 -3.69 9.74 13.88
C HIS A 148 -3.91 8.36 14.50
N CYS A 149 -4.18 7.34 13.69
CA CYS A 149 -4.29 5.95 14.14
C CYS A 149 -3.00 5.45 14.81
N LEU A 150 -1.84 5.72 14.21
CA LEU A 150 -0.55 5.33 14.77
C LEU A 150 -0.26 6.04 16.10
N LEU A 151 -0.56 7.33 16.19
CA LEU A 151 -0.44 8.11 17.43
C LEU A 151 -1.39 7.57 18.53
N ALA A 152 -2.65 7.29 18.19
CA ALA A 152 -3.64 6.71 19.10
C ALA A 152 -3.24 5.30 19.57
N ALA A 153 -2.60 4.51 18.71
CA ALA A 153 -2.02 3.21 19.06
C ALA A 153 -0.78 3.31 19.97
N GLY A 154 -0.25 4.52 20.16
CA GLY A 154 0.86 4.79 21.08
C GLY A 154 2.24 4.88 20.43
N LEU A 155 2.33 4.87 19.10
CA LEU A 155 3.58 5.15 18.40
C LEU A 155 3.89 6.64 18.47
N LYS A 156 5.16 6.98 18.76
CA LYS A 156 5.61 8.38 18.86
C LYS A 156 6.64 8.74 17.81
N GLU A 157 7.45 7.76 17.43
CA GLU A 157 8.56 7.92 16.48
C GLU A 157 8.29 7.02 15.28
N PHE A 158 7.85 7.63 14.22
CA PHE A 158 7.61 6.98 12.92
C PHE A 158 7.65 8.01 11.81
N GLN A 159 7.81 7.53 10.59
CA GLN A 159 7.79 8.32 9.37
C GLN A 159 6.84 7.69 8.37
N ILE A 160 6.05 8.51 7.69
CA ILE A 160 5.27 8.12 6.53
C ILE A 160 6.00 8.62 5.29
N GLU A 161 6.47 7.69 4.48
CA GLU A 161 7.04 7.98 3.16
C GLU A 161 5.92 7.97 2.14
N ILE A 162 5.87 9.01 1.31
CA ILE A 162 4.88 9.21 0.25
C ILE A 162 5.59 9.13 -1.09
N GLY A 163 5.07 8.32 -2.00
CA GLY A 163 5.45 8.24 -3.41
C GLY A 163 4.26 8.52 -4.31
N GLU A 164 4.53 8.57 -5.61
CA GLU A 164 3.51 8.75 -6.63
C GLU A 164 3.89 7.98 -7.89
N VAL A 165 3.00 7.07 -8.30
CA VAL A 165 3.28 6.05 -9.32
C VAL A 165 3.43 6.66 -10.72
N GLU A 166 2.66 7.69 -11.04
CA GLU A 166 2.68 8.33 -12.36
C GLU A 166 3.98 9.09 -12.62
N PHE A 167 4.73 9.48 -11.55
CA PHE A 167 6.06 10.05 -11.72
C PHE A 167 6.99 9.11 -12.50
N PHE A 168 7.07 7.86 -12.07
CA PHE A 168 7.90 6.84 -12.73
C PHE A 168 7.39 6.52 -14.14
N LYS A 169 6.08 6.32 -14.31
CA LYS A 169 5.49 6.04 -15.62
C LYS A 169 5.78 7.15 -16.62
N GLY A 170 5.60 8.40 -16.22
CA GLY A 170 5.92 9.55 -17.07
C GLY A 170 7.38 9.58 -17.52
N MET A 171 8.32 9.19 -16.65
CA MET A 171 9.73 9.09 -17.01
C MET A 171 10.01 7.96 -18.02
N ILE A 172 9.35 6.81 -17.90
CA ILE A 172 9.47 5.68 -18.82
C ILE A 172 8.91 6.05 -20.20
N GLU A 173 7.71 6.63 -20.23
CA GLU A 173 7.08 7.10 -21.47
C GLU A 173 7.92 8.18 -22.17
N GLU A 174 8.44 9.14 -21.42
CA GLU A 174 9.30 10.19 -21.93
C GLU A 174 10.63 9.67 -22.48
N ALA A 175 11.14 8.58 -21.94
CA ALA A 175 12.33 7.89 -22.44
C ALA A 175 12.02 6.95 -23.64
N GLY A 176 10.76 6.71 -23.96
CA GLY A 176 10.33 5.83 -25.06
C GLY A 176 10.71 4.37 -24.85
N LEU A 177 10.70 3.90 -23.60
CA LEU A 177 11.10 2.54 -23.24
C LEU A 177 9.94 1.57 -23.40
N ASP A 178 10.26 0.33 -23.76
CA ASP A 178 9.31 -0.76 -23.86
C ASP A 178 9.02 -1.44 -22.51
N ASP A 179 7.96 -2.24 -22.46
CA ASP A 179 7.50 -2.93 -21.25
C ASP A 179 8.58 -3.82 -20.61
N GLU A 180 9.43 -4.48 -21.42
CA GLU A 180 10.49 -5.36 -20.92
C GLU A 180 11.55 -4.55 -20.20
N THR A 181 11.97 -3.44 -20.80
CA THR A 181 12.94 -2.51 -20.22
C THR A 181 12.38 -1.85 -18.95
N GLU A 182 11.10 -1.44 -18.98
CA GLU A 182 10.40 -0.91 -17.80
C GLU A 182 10.43 -1.92 -16.65
N GLN A 183 10.08 -3.18 -16.89
CA GLN A 183 10.07 -4.21 -15.85
C GLN A 183 11.47 -4.42 -15.24
N ARG A 184 12.52 -4.43 -16.05
CA ARG A 184 13.90 -4.56 -15.56
C ARG A 184 14.30 -3.36 -14.70
N ILE A 185 13.93 -2.14 -15.07
CA ILE A 185 14.17 -0.94 -14.27
C ILE A 185 13.42 -1.04 -12.93
N LYS A 186 12.13 -1.45 -12.96
CA LYS A 186 11.34 -1.69 -11.75
C LYS A 186 12.00 -2.70 -10.81
N GLU A 187 12.54 -3.79 -11.34
CA GLU A 187 13.23 -4.82 -10.53
C GLU A 187 14.46 -4.25 -9.83
N TYR A 188 15.30 -3.46 -10.53
CA TYR A 188 16.45 -2.81 -9.92
C TYR A 188 16.05 -1.82 -8.81
N ILE A 189 15.08 -0.97 -9.07
CA ILE A 189 14.60 0.02 -8.08
C ILE A 189 13.95 -0.70 -6.89
N HIS A 190 13.12 -1.70 -7.13
CA HIS A 190 12.46 -2.48 -6.06
C HIS A 190 13.45 -3.23 -5.16
N SER A 191 14.50 -3.81 -5.76
CA SER A 191 15.58 -4.46 -5.02
C SER A 191 16.59 -3.50 -4.39
N LYS A 192 16.42 -2.17 -4.60
CA LYS A 192 17.38 -1.12 -4.21
C LYS A 192 18.78 -1.35 -4.78
N ASN A 193 18.87 -2.03 -5.93
CA ASN A 193 20.12 -2.27 -6.65
C ASN A 193 20.41 -1.10 -7.61
N PHE A 194 20.73 0.07 -7.07
CA PHE A 194 20.96 1.27 -7.86
C PHE A 194 22.26 1.21 -8.67
N PHE A 195 23.24 0.42 -8.23
CA PHE A 195 24.42 0.15 -9.05
C PHE A 195 24.03 -0.61 -10.32
N GLY A 196 23.28 -1.70 -10.20
CA GLY A 196 22.77 -2.46 -11.35
C GLY A 196 21.87 -1.62 -12.26
N LEU A 197 21.03 -0.75 -11.69
CA LEU A 197 20.23 0.22 -12.45
C LEU A 197 21.12 1.13 -13.30
N THR A 198 22.16 1.71 -12.70
CA THR A 198 23.08 2.62 -13.41
C THR A 198 23.79 1.92 -14.57
N GLU A 199 24.33 0.72 -14.35
CA GLU A 199 24.97 -0.08 -15.40
C GLU A 199 23.98 -0.42 -16.52
N PHE A 200 22.75 -0.85 -16.18
CA PHE A 200 21.75 -1.17 -17.16
C PHE A 200 21.31 0.04 -17.98
N VAL A 201 21.01 1.16 -17.33
CA VAL A 201 20.60 2.42 -18.00
C VAL A 201 21.69 2.92 -18.94
N ASN A 202 22.98 2.72 -18.61
CA ASN A 202 24.09 3.09 -19.50
C ASN A 202 24.07 2.33 -20.84
N THR A 203 23.52 1.12 -20.88
CA THR A 203 23.40 0.30 -22.11
C THR A 203 22.25 0.72 -23.01
N LEU A 204 21.29 1.52 -22.53
CA LEU A 204 20.14 1.93 -23.30
C LEU A 204 20.52 2.99 -24.38
N GLU A 205 19.89 2.92 -25.53
CA GLU A 205 20.07 3.90 -26.62
C GLU A 205 19.05 5.06 -26.48
N ILE A 206 19.16 5.83 -25.40
CA ILE A 206 18.33 6.99 -25.09
C ILE A 206 19.18 8.22 -24.81
N PRO A 207 18.63 9.45 -24.88
CA PRO A 207 19.36 10.68 -24.55
C PRO A 207 19.96 10.67 -23.16
N GLU A 208 21.17 11.28 -23.02
CA GLU A 208 21.88 11.30 -21.73
C GLU A 208 21.09 12.00 -20.59
N GLU A 209 20.24 12.97 -20.92
CA GLU A 209 19.34 13.62 -19.97
C GLU A 209 18.36 12.59 -19.36
N ARG A 210 17.80 11.69 -20.19
CA ARG A 210 16.89 10.63 -19.74
C ARG A 210 17.64 9.58 -18.91
N LYS A 211 18.85 9.22 -19.31
CA LYS A 211 19.70 8.33 -18.48
C LYS A 211 19.99 8.94 -17.13
N THR A 212 20.30 10.22 -17.07
CA THR A 212 20.55 10.93 -15.83
C THR A 212 19.33 10.92 -14.92
N ALA A 213 18.15 11.19 -15.48
CA ALA A 213 16.89 11.14 -14.74
C ALA A 213 16.61 9.74 -14.18
N LEU A 214 16.74 8.67 -14.96
CA LEU A 214 16.53 7.30 -14.51
C LEU A 214 17.54 6.84 -13.44
N LYS A 215 18.79 7.31 -13.50
CA LYS A 215 19.80 7.00 -12.49
C LYS A 215 19.59 7.72 -11.18
N SER A 216 18.83 8.82 -11.16
CA SER A 216 18.62 9.66 -9.97
C SER A 216 17.74 9.02 -8.90
N PHE A 217 17.05 7.91 -9.18
CA PHE A 217 16.17 7.23 -8.20
C PHE A 217 16.87 6.89 -6.88
N GLU A 218 18.19 6.71 -6.86
CA GLU A 218 18.97 6.54 -5.63
C GLU A 218 18.88 7.74 -4.67
N SER A 219 18.67 8.94 -5.20
CA SER A 219 18.65 10.18 -4.44
C SER A 219 17.27 10.83 -4.33
N LEU A 220 16.24 10.25 -4.94
CA LEU A 220 14.88 10.80 -4.97
C LEU A 220 14.07 10.39 -3.72
N PHE A 221 14.65 10.69 -2.54
CA PHE A 221 13.97 10.56 -1.25
C PHE A 221 14.36 11.75 -0.33
N GLY A 222 13.43 12.18 0.54
CA GLY A 222 13.69 13.27 1.46
C GLY A 222 12.50 14.19 1.72
N GLY A 223 12.77 15.46 1.99
CA GLY A 223 11.76 16.49 2.23
C GLY A 223 11.27 17.18 0.95
N LEU A 224 10.68 18.37 1.10
CA LEU A 224 10.19 19.17 -0.04
C LEU A 224 11.28 19.56 -1.05
N ASP A 225 12.51 19.76 -0.61
CA ASP A 225 13.67 20.07 -1.43
C ASP A 225 13.98 18.96 -2.44
N MET A 226 13.69 17.71 -2.08
CA MET A 226 13.80 16.59 -3.02
C MET A 226 12.80 16.74 -4.17
N LEU A 227 11.57 17.21 -3.92
CA LEU A 227 10.58 17.46 -4.98
C LEU A 227 11.05 18.57 -5.94
N ASP A 228 11.75 19.60 -5.43
CA ASP A 228 12.37 20.65 -6.26
C ASP A 228 13.50 20.08 -7.14
N HIS A 229 14.20 19.07 -6.65
CA HIS A 229 15.20 18.36 -7.42
C HIS A 229 14.56 17.47 -8.49
N ALA A 230 13.55 16.68 -8.13
CA ALA A 230 12.82 15.79 -9.03
C ALA A 230 12.17 16.56 -10.20
N GLU A 231 11.62 17.73 -9.94
CA GLU A 231 10.98 18.60 -10.95
C GLU A 231 11.96 19.02 -12.07
N LYS A 232 13.25 19.16 -11.76
CA LYS A 232 14.29 19.53 -12.74
C LYS A 232 14.72 18.37 -13.63
N LEU A 233 14.38 17.13 -13.27
CA LEU A 233 14.78 15.92 -13.98
C LEU A 233 13.79 15.50 -15.07
N VAL A 234 12.59 16.09 -15.09
CA VAL A 234 11.48 15.68 -15.95
C VAL A 234 10.91 16.87 -16.71
N THR A 235 10.34 16.61 -17.89
CA THR A 235 9.67 17.63 -18.71
C THR A 235 8.27 17.19 -19.13
N ASN A 236 7.91 15.92 -18.91
CA ASN A 236 6.60 15.39 -19.24
C ASN A 236 5.52 15.85 -18.26
N ALA A 237 4.30 15.99 -18.74
CA ALA A 237 3.16 16.47 -17.94
C ALA A 237 2.83 15.54 -16.78
N ALA A 238 2.85 14.21 -16.98
CA ALA A 238 2.47 13.23 -15.97
C ALA A 238 3.36 13.30 -14.73
N SER A 239 4.69 13.31 -14.91
CA SER A 239 5.63 13.43 -13.79
C SER A 239 5.53 14.79 -13.08
N LEU A 240 5.28 15.89 -13.82
CA LEU A 240 5.10 17.22 -13.23
C LEU A 240 3.79 17.31 -12.43
N GLU A 241 2.71 16.73 -12.92
CA GLU A 241 1.43 16.63 -12.20
C GLU A 241 1.55 15.78 -10.94
N ALA A 242 2.28 14.67 -11.01
CA ALA A 242 2.59 13.82 -9.86
C ALA A 242 3.30 14.61 -8.75
N ILE A 243 4.33 15.38 -9.08
CA ILE A 243 5.02 16.27 -8.14
C ILE A 243 4.07 17.32 -7.57
N ALA A 244 3.27 17.95 -8.42
CA ALA A 244 2.30 18.96 -8.00
C ALA A 244 1.24 18.36 -7.04
N ARG A 245 0.77 17.11 -7.28
CA ARG A 245 -0.14 16.38 -6.39
C ARG A 245 0.51 16.15 -5.02
N MET A 246 1.75 15.65 -4.97
CA MET A 246 2.47 15.44 -3.71
C MET A 246 2.64 16.73 -2.90
N ARG A 247 2.93 17.88 -3.55
CA ARG A 247 3.01 19.19 -2.89
C ARG A 247 1.64 19.61 -2.30
N LYS A 248 0.54 19.35 -3.00
CA LYS A 248 -0.82 19.63 -2.48
C LYS A 248 -1.15 18.77 -1.28
N VAL A 249 -0.82 17.48 -1.33
CA VAL A 249 -0.99 16.56 -0.20
C VAL A 249 -0.17 17.05 1.00
N TYR A 250 1.10 17.39 0.82
CA TYR A 250 1.93 17.91 1.90
C TYR A 250 1.37 19.20 2.51
N THR A 251 0.91 20.13 1.68
CA THR A 251 0.30 21.38 2.14
C THR A 251 -0.93 21.13 2.98
N ALA A 252 -1.79 20.17 2.58
CA ALA A 252 -2.95 19.78 3.36
C ALA A 252 -2.53 19.13 4.69
N LEU A 253 -1.52 18.25 4.70
CA LEU A 253 -0.99 17.61 5.91
C LEU A 253 -0.37 18.63 6.89
N THR A 254 0.21 19.72 6.40
CA THR A 254 0.66 20.84 7.24
C THR A 254 -0.52 21.48 8.00
N SER A 255 -1.70 21.56 7.37
CA SER A 255 -2.91 22.07 8.05
C SER A 255 -3.39 21.15 9.18
N TYR A 256 -3.09 19.84 9.11
CA TYR A 256 -3.29 18.90 10.21
C TYR A 256 -2.19 18.96 11.29
N GLY A 257 -1.07 19.64 11.03
CA GLY A 257 0.13 19.65 11.90
C GLY A 257 0.93 18.35 11.85
N TYR A 258 0.89 17.63 10.71
CA TYR A 258 1.48 16.31 10.54
C TYR A 258 2.72 16.32 9.64
N GLU A 259 3.19 17.47 9.17
CA GLU A 259 4.34 17.61 8.27
C GLU A 259 5.62 16.95 8.78
N LYS A 260 5.83 16.93 10.09
CA LYS A 260 6.99 16.29 10.72
C LYS A 260 7.03 14.77 10.60
N TYR A 261 5.91 14.14 10.31
CA TYR A 261 5.78 12.69 10.13
C TYR A 261 5.93 12.26 8.68
N VAL A 262 6.13 13.19 7.74
CA VAL A 262 6.06 12.95 6.31
C VAL A 262 7.42 13.17 5.64
N SER A 263 7.77 12.26 4.77
CA SER A 263 8.87 12.35 3.79
C SER A 263 8.40 11.82 2.44
N PHE A 264 9.20 11.99 1.41
CA PHE A 264 8.92 11.52 0.07
C PHE A 264 9.92 10.46 -0.36
N ASP A 265 9.48 9.46 -1.12
CA ASP A 265 10.33 8.48 -1.79
C ASP A 265 9.74 8.13 -3.17
N LEU A 266 10.30 8.70 -4.22
CA LEU A 266 9.88 8.45 -5.60
C LEU A 266 10.34 7.09 -6.14
N SER A 267 11.15 6.35 -5.38
CA SER A 267 11.49 4.95 -5.66
C SER A 267 10.41 3.97 -5.18
N MET A 268 9.33 4.47 -4.57
CA MET A 268 8.15 3.67 -4.22
C MET A 268 7.30 3.38 -5.46
N ILE A 269 7.88 2.66 -6.39
CA ILE A 269 7.17 2.16 -7.56
C ILE A 269 6.53 0.81 -7.24
N ASN A 270 5.34 0.59 -7.78
CA ASN A 270 4.60 -0.62 -7.49
C ASN A 270 5.07 -1.79 -8.35
N ARG A 271 5.16 -2.96 -7.73
CA ARG A 271 5.48 -4.22 -8.39
C ARG A 271 4.34 -4.69 -9.31
N PHE A 272 3.11 -4.30 -8.99
CA PHE A 272 1.91 -4.64 -9.75
C PHE A 272 1.27 -3.35 -10.27
N ASN A 273 0.82 -3.32 -11.50
CA ASN A 273 0.14 -2.16 -12.12
C ASN A 273 -1.25 -1.86 -11.48
N TYR A 274 -1.43 -2.26 -10.23
CA TYR A 274 -2.69 -2.15 -9.50
C TYR A 274 -2.91 -0.76 -8.90
N TYR A 275 -1.84 -0.10 -8.44
CA TYR A 275 -1.94 1.22 -7.84
C TYR A 275 -1.71 2.31 -8.87
N THR A 276 -2.49 3.38 -8.75
CA THR A 276 -2.37 4.61 -9.51
C THR A 276 -2.35 5.79 -8.52
N GLY A 277 -1.53 6.80 -8.77
CA GLY A 277 -1.46 8.00 -7.94
C GLY A 277 -0.60 7.83 -6.68
N ILE A 278 -1.05 8.42 -5.56
CA ILE A 278 -0.31 8.44 -4.30
C ILE A 278 -0.21 7.04 -3.68
N VAL A 279 0.99 6.69 -3.26
CA VAL A 279 1.28 5.50 -2.43
C VAL A 279 2.06 5.93 -1.20
N PHE A 280 1.85 5.25 -0.06
CA PHE A 280 2.60 5.58 1.15
C PHE A 280 2.92 4.35 2.00
N ARG A 281 3.93 4.48 2.87
CA ARG A 281 4.34 3.45 3.83
C ARG A 281 4.77 4.10 5.13
N GLY A 282 4.49 3.42 6.25
CA GLY A 282 4.97 3.81 7.56
C GLY A 282 6.22 3.03 7.98
N TYR A 283 7.17 3.73 8.60
CA TYR A 283 8.39 3.17 9.19
C TYR A 283 8.55 3.64 10.63
N THR A 284 9.10 2.80 11.47
CA THR A 284 9.47 3.15 12.85
C THR A 284 10.92 2.75 13.14
N SER A 285 11.62 3.57 13.90
CA SER A 285 13.02 3.34 14.28
C SER A 285 13.22 2.16 15.25
N VAL A 286 12.16 1.72 15.92
CA VAL A 286 12.25 0.71 17.01
C VAL A 286 12.40 -0.73 16.49
N SER A 287 12.14 -0.95 15.21
CA SER A 287 12.33 -2.24 14.55
C SER A 287 12.33 -2.00 13.05
N TYR A 288 13.19 -2.67 12.29
CA TYR A 288 13.13 -2.70 10.83
C TYR A 288 11.84 -3.34 10.28
N THR A 289 10.74 -3.24 11.03
CA THR A 289 9.42 -3.73 10.66
C THR A 289 8.65 -2.65 9.91
N HIS A 290 8.40 -2.92 8.62
CA HIS A 290 7.56 -2.10 7.78
C HIS A 290 6.11 -2.13 8.28
N LEU A 291 5.56 -0.96 8.60
CA LEU A 291 4.12 -0.77 8.69
C LEU A 291 3.61 -0.66 7.25
N ARG A 292 2.95 -1.69 6.75
CA ARG A 292 2.34 -1.63 5.42
C ARG A 292 0.99 -0.92 5.52
N ALA A 293 0.91 0.24 4.91
CA ALA A 293 -0.35 0.81 4.46
C ALA A 293 -0.44 0.54 2.94
N HIS A 294 -1.53 -0.03 2.51
CA HIS A 294 -1.85 -0.20 1.09
C HIS A 294 -2.98 0.76 0.77
N GLU A 295 -2.72 1.67 -0.13
CA GLU A 295 -3.75 2.52 -0.71
C GLU A 295 -4.17 1.95 -2.06
N THR A 296 -5.47 1.84 -2.25
CA THR A 296 -6.11 1.52 -3.52
C THR A 296 -7.06 2.64 -3.87
N THR A 297 -6.75 3.39 -4.90
CA THR A 297 -7.75 4.23 -5.56
C THR A 297 -8.52 3.31 -6.52
N LEU A 298 -9.80 3.14 -6.26
CA LEU A 298 -10.73 2.47 -7.17
C LEU A 298 -11.30 3.48 -8.16
#